data_a1025426c13d720abd86c0946c80bf3a
#
_entry.id   a1025426c13d720abd86c0946c80bf3a
#
_cell.length_a   1.000
_cell.length_b   1.000
_cell.length_c   1.000
_cell.angle_alpha   90.00
_cell.angle_beta   90.00
_cell.angle_gamma   90.00
#
_symmetry.space_group_name_H-M   'P 1'
#
loop_
_entity.id
_entity.type
_entity.pdbx_description
1 polymer ?
#
loop_
_entity_poly.entity_id
_entity_poly.type
_entity_poly.pdbx_seq_one_letter_code
_entity_poly.pdbx_strand_id
1 'polypeptide(L)'
;MSGIDIKIKDGKGGKGKVEVTKDNELVVISSAYPPFASQKVRPFRQYFTLDGTPSGDKDMGVDGSVTNKEFYIPALSGYDRYITAISIIVGYGTSAQPFNFADGAALANGCQLFYSSLLGNVDIHEGMKSNQDMFRLTDDPVTSLWEIRGVNSTNDYGYFINADLKTISSQYGIKLDEGTTQKIVMRIRDDATAADSFNIIAYGFERFE
;
A
#
# COMPACT_ATOMS: atom_id res chain seq x y z
N MET A 1 -50.94 4.36 -22.86
CA MET A 1 -49.87 5.29 -22.38
C MET A 1 -48.67 5.02 -23.23
N SER A 2 -48.26 5.98 -24.05
CA SER A 2 -47.07 5.86 -24.89
C SER A 2 -45.80 6.04 -24.01
N GLY A 3 -45.03 5.00 -23.88
CA GLY A 3 -43.74 5.09 -23.21
C GLY A 3 -42.82 6.05 -23.96
N ILE A 4 -42.14 6.91 -23.22
CA ILE A 4 -41.09 7.78 -23.76
C ILE A 4 -39.81 6.94 -23.85
N ASP A 5 -39.39 6.62 -25.06
CA ASP A 5 -38.07 5.98 -25.28
C ASP A 5 -36.99 7.04 -25.18
N ILE A 6 -36.31 7.11 -24.03
CA ILE A 6 -35.13 7.96 -23.85
C ILE A 6 -33.91 7.14 -24.22
N LYS A 7 -33.29 7.45 -25.36
CA LYS A 7 -31.98 6.89 -25.72
C LYS A 7 -30.88 7.81 -25.21
N ILE A 8 -30.23 7.41 -24.13
CA ILE A 8 -29.00 8.07 -23.68
C ILE A 8 -27.84 7.40 -24.44
N LYS A 9 -27.22 8.14 -25.36
CA LYS A 9 -25.94 7.71 -25.95
C LYS A 9 -24.83 8.26 -25.09
N ASP A 10 -24.05 7.38 -24.47
CA ASP A 10 -22.70 7.77 -24.06
C ASP A 10 -21.91 8.10 -25.33
N GLY A 11 -21.04 9.07 -25.28
CA GLY A 11 -20.28 9.54 -26.46
C GLY A 11 -19.36 8.48 -27.11
N LYS A 12 -19.43 7.21 -26.66
CA LYS A 12 -18.62 6.07 -27.11
C LYS A 12 -19.45 4.87 -27.59
N GLY A 13 -20.77 5.02 -27.71
CA GLY A 13 -21.63 3.98 -28.32
C GLY A 13 -22.06 2.85 -27.36
N GLY A 14 -21.88 2.98 -26.08
CA GLY A 14 -22.40 2.05 -25.07
C GLY A 14 -23.95 2.08 -25.03
N LYS A 15 -24.55 0.93 -24.80
CA LYS A 15 -26.00 0.80 -24.64
C LYS A 15 -26.35 0.82 -23.15
N GLY A 16 -26.63 2.00 -22.62
CA GLY A 16 -27.25 2.11 -21.29
C GLY A 16 -28.73 1.81 -21.37
N LYS A 17 -29.28 1.06 -20.43
CA LYS A 17 -30.72 0.84 -20.27
C LYS A 17 -31.23 1.80 -19.20
N VAL A 18 -32.22 2.60 -19.55
CA VAL A 18 -32.94 3.46 -18.60
C VAL A 18 -34.28 2.81 -18.33
N GLU A 19 -34.58 2.53 -17.09
CA GLU A 19 -35.93 2.06 -16.67
C GLU A 19 -36.62 3.16 -15.87
N VAL A 20 -37.83 3.41 -16.20
CA VAL A 20 -38.72 4.28 -15.40
C VAL A 20 -39.57 3.37 -14.52
N THR A 21 -39.47 3.55 -13.21
CA THR A 21 -40.28 2.79 -12.28
C THR A 21 -41.75 3.20 -12.37
N LYS A 22 -42.67 2.36 -11.87
CA LYS A 22 -44.10 2.67 -11.80
C LYS A 22 -44.44 3.94 -10.99
N ASP A 23 -43.49 4.42 -10.18
CA ASP A 23 -43.63 5.61 -9.35
C ASP A 23 -42.99 6.87 -10.02
N ASN A 24 -42.72 6.80 -11.33
CA ASN A 24 -42.09 7.85 -12.12
C ASN A 24 -40.69 8.24 -11.69
N GLU A 25 -40.01 7.40 -10.97
CA GLU A 25 -38.60 7.58 -10.66
C GLU A 25 -37.71 7.12 -11.84
N LEU A 26 -36.86 7.98 -12.29
CA LEU A 26 -35.85 7.66 -13.31
C LEU A 26 -34.70 6.88 -12.66
N VAL A 27 -34.75 5.56 -12.73
CA VAL A 27 -33.60 4.74 -12.31
C VAL A 27 -32.66 4.62 -13.50
N VAL A 28 -31.62 5.42 -13.51
CA VAL A 28 -30.51 5.20 -14.43
C VAL A 28 -29.73 4.00 -13.89
N ILE A 29 -30.09 2.82 -14.35
CA ILE A 29 -29.20 1.67 -14.23
C ILE A 29 -28.09 1.92 -15.27
N SER A 30 -27.13 2.75 -14.92
CA SER A 30 -25.86 2.57 -15.56
C SER A 30 -25.44 1.15 -15.21
N SER A 31 -25.22 0.31 -16.20
CA SER A 31 -24.32 -0.81 -16.03
C SER A 31 -22.94 -0.18 -15.83
N ALA A 32 -22.85 0.69 -14.85
CA ALA A 32 -21.64 1.21 -14.36
C ALA A 32 -20.98 0.03 -13.69
N TYR A 33 -20.29 -0.73 -14.48
CA TYR A 33 -18.97 -1.07 -14.04
C TYR A 33 -18.45 0.15 -13.28
N PRO A 34 -17.85 -0.07 -12.12
CA PRO A 34 -17.27 1.03 -11.37
C PRO A 34 -16.53 1.95 -12.35
N PRO A 35 -16.44 3.25 -12.08
CA PRO A 35 -15.91 4.26 -13.02
C PRO A 35 -14.55 3.92 -13.65
N PHE A 36 -13.97 2.82 -13.26
CA PHE A 36 -12.75 2.20 -13.81
C PHE A 36 -12.95 1.37 -15.10
N ALA A 37 -14.18 1.06 -15.53
CA ALA A 37 -14.39 0.19 -16.70
C ALA A 37 -14.02 0.84 -18.05
N SER A 38 -13.93 2.17 -18.10
CA SER A 38 -13.42 2.89 -19.25
C SER A 38 -11.95 3.30 -19.13
N GLN A 39 -11.38 3.18 -17.95
CA GLN A 39 -9.99 3.51 -17.67
C GLN A 39 -9.15 2.24 -17.76
N LYS A 40 -8.04 2.33 -18.44
CA LYS A 40 -7.08 1.23 -18.48
C LYS A 40 -6.44 1.09 -17.11
N VAL A 41 -7.03 0.25 -16.26
CA VAL A 41 -6.59 -0.01 -14.90
C VAL A 41 -6.06 -1.43 -14.81
N ARG A 42 -4.90 -1.61 -14.21
CA ARG A 42 -4.38 -2.94 -13.87
C ARG A 42 -4.01 -3.01 -12.39
N PRO A 43 -4.30 -4.13 -11.70
CA PRO A 43 -3.77 -4.35 -10.35
C PRO A 43 -2.25 -4.53 -10.40
N PHE A 44 -1.58 -4.13 -9.33
CA PHE A 44 -0.17 -4.44 -9.14
C PHE A 44 0.10 -4.94 -7.72
N ARG A 45 1.20 -5.68 -7.61
CA ARG A 45 1.85 -6.09 -6.37
C ARG A 45 3.34 -5.96 -6.58
N GLN A 46 4.00 -5.19 -5.72
CA GLN A 46 5.44 -4.96 -5.84
C GLN A 46 6.11 -4.92 -4.48
N TYR A 47 7.24 -5.61 -4.35
CA TYR A 47 8.12 -5.44 -3.20
C TYR A 47 8.79 -4.08 -3.25
N PHE A 48 9.01 -3.47 -2.09
CA PHE A 48 9.95 -2.37 -1.97
C PHE A 48 11.35 -2.88 -2.30
N THR A 49 12.12 -2.07 -3.01
CA THR A 49 13.47 -2.45 -3.43
C THR A 49 14.42 -1.31 -3.18
N LEU A 50 15.70 -1.62 -2.94
CA LEU A 50 16.74 -0.64 -2.62
C LEU A 50 16.93 0.41 -3.72
N ASP A 51 16.73 0.02 -4.96
CA ASP A 51 16.81 0.91 -6.13
C ASP A 51 15.44 1.33 -6.69
N GLY A 52 14.36 0.87 -6.05
CA GLY A 52 12.99 1.11 -6.49
C GLY A 52 12.56 0.33 -7.73
N THR A 53 13.37 -0.60 -8.25
CA THR A 53 13.03 -1.43 -9.39
C THR A 53 12.38 -2.76 -8.95
N PRO A 54 11.44 -3.33 -9.71
CA PRO A 54 10.78 -4.59 -9.34
C PRO A 54 11.73 -5.81 -9.26
N SER A 55 12.89 -5.73 -9.88
CA SER A 55 13.90 -6.78 -9.95
C SER A 55 15.03 -6.64 -8.92
N GLY A 56 15.05 -5.57 -8.14
CA GLY A 56 16.06 -5.30 -7.14
C GLY A 56 15.94 -6.20 -5.91
N ASP A 57 16.83 -5.95 -4.95
CA ASP A 57 16.81 -6.62 -3.66
C ASP A 57 15.49 -6.34 -2.93
N LYS A 58 14.92 -7.37 -2.34
CA LYS A 58 13.60 -7.31 -1.68
C LYS A 58 13.73 -7.33 -0.16
N ASP A 59 14.84 -7.86 0.36
CA ASP A 59 15.05 -7.99 1.79
C ASP A 59 15.68 -6.74 2.38
N MET A 60 15.00 -6.15 3.36
CA MET A 60 15.43 -4.96 4.08
C MET A 60 16.20 -5.28 5.37
N GLY A 61 16.61 -6.53 5.60
CA GLY A 61 17.50 -6.97 6.68
C GLY A 61 18.94 -6.48 6.43
N VAL A 62 19.15 -5.17 6.37
CA VAL A 62 20.41 -4.53 6.03
C VAL A 62 20.91 -3.61 7.15
N ASP A 63 22.21 -3.31 7.15
CA ASP A 63 22.80 -2.33 8.05
C ASP A 63 22.64 -0.91 7.48
N GLY A 64 21.80 -0.12 8.10
CA GLY A 64 21.57 1.31 7.83
C GLY A 64 22.23 2.24 8.86
N SER A 65 23.01 1.72 9.81
CA SER A 65 23.54 2.48 10.95
C SER A 65 24.58 3.55 10.55
N VAL A 66 25.39 3.29 9.53
CA VAL A 66 26.41 4.24 9.03
C VAL A 66 25.80 5.15 7.95
N THR A 67 25.03 4.57 7.05
CA THR A 67 24.35 5.29 5.97
C THR A 67 22.95 4.71 5.83
N ASN A 68 21.94 5.57 5.98
CA ASN A 68 20.55 5.14 5.84
C ASN A 68 20.32 4.41 4.52
N LYS A 69 19.59 3.32 4.57
CA LYS A 69 19.14 2.57 3.39
C LYS A 69 17.67 2.86 3.11
N GLU A 70 17.34 3.13 1.85
CA GLU A 70 15.98 3.42 1.44
C GLU A 70 15.48 2.37 0.45
N PHE A 71 14.46 1.66 0.85
CA PHE A 71 13.69 0.79 -0.05
C PHE A 71 12.40 1.50 -0.42
N TYR A 72 12.01 1.49 -1.69
CA TYR A 72 10.86 2.29 -2.09
C TYR A 72 10.09 1.73 -3.29
N ILE A 73 8.88 2.25 -3.44
CA ILE A 73 8.05 2.13 -4.63
C ILE A 73 8.00 3.51 -5.26
N PRO A 74 8.54 3.72 -6.47
CA PRO A 74 8.51 5.01 -7.14
C PRO A 74 7.22 5.23 -7.92
N ALA A 75 6.93 6.51 -8.23
CA ALA A 75 6.12 6.88 -9.38
C ALA A 75 6.80 6.41 -10.67
N LEU A 76 6.03 6.12 -11.69
CA LEU A 76 6.55 5.65 -12.98
C LEU A 76 6.00 6.54 -14.11
N SER A 77 6.68 6.50 -15.26
CA SER A 77 6.20 7.16 -16.46
C SER A 77 5.10 6.33 -17.13
N GLY A 78 4.08 6.97 -17.66
CA GLY A 78 3.01 6.36 -18.45
C GLY A 78 1.77 5.97 -17.66
N TYR A 79 1.77 6.11 -16.34
CA TYR A 79 0.59 5.83 -15.51
C TYR A 79 0.70 6.33 -14.08
N ASP A 80 -0.43 6.69 -13.52
CA ASP A 80 -0.58 6.95 -12.09
C ASP A 80 -0.61 5.64 -11.31
N ARG A 81 0.07 5.60 -10.15
CA ARG A 81 -0.02 4.50 -9.20
C ARG A 81 -0.86 4.86 -7.99
N TYR A 82 -1.71 3.95 -7.58
CA TYR A 82 -2.52 4.07 -6.38
C TYR A 82 -2.17 2.94 -5.44
N ILE A 83 -1.49 3.26 -4.33
CA ILE A 83 -1.09 2.30 -3.30
C ILE A 83 -2.24 2.20 -2.30
N THR A 84 -2.93 1.07 -2.30
CA THR A 84 -4.13 0.86 -1.46
C THR A 84 -3.82 0.15 -0.16
N ALA A 85 -2.77 -0.68 -0.15
CA ALA A 85 -2.36 -1.41 1.03
C ALA A 85 -0.86 -1.72 1.00
N ILE A 86 -0.30 -1.91 2.18
CA ILE A 86 1.08 -2.33 2.39
C ILE A 86 1.08 -3.51 3.35
N SER A 87 1.83 -4.57 3.01
CA SER A 87 2.13 -5.67 3.92
C SER A 87 3.58 -5.59 4.35
N ILE A 88 3.83 -5.67 5.65
CA ILE A 88 5.16 -5.75 6.24
C ILE A 88 5.32 -7.17 6.79
N ILE A 89 6.43 -7.82 6.44
CA ILE A 89 6.77 -9.17 6.85
C ILE A 89 8.15 -9.11 7.47
N VAL A 90 8.26 -9.49 8.75
CA VAL A 90 9.54 -9.63 9.45
C VAL A 90 9.65 -11.03 9.97
N GLY A 91 10.63 -11.78 9.47
CA GLY A 91 10.95 -13.13 9.91
C GLY A 91 12.19 -13.14 10.81
N TYR A 92 12.19 -14.06 11.78
CA TYR A 92 13.32 -14.30 12.66
C TYR A 92 13.28 -15.76 13.20
N GLY A 93 14.47 -16.32 13.44
CA GLY A 93 14.63 -17.76 13.61
C GLY A 93 14.16 -18.36 14.92
N THR A 94 14.36 -17.75 16.09
CA THR A 94 14.30 -18.51 17.35
C THR A 94 13.42 -17.99 18.47
N SER A 95 13.16 -16.69 18.62
CA SER A 95 12.26 -16.21 19.67
C SER A 95 11.69 -14.82 19.41
N ALA A 96 10.35 -14.73 19.50
CA ALA A 96 9.63 -13.47 19.41
C ALA A 96 9.68 -12.74 20.74
N GLN A 97 10.61 -11.80 20.87
CA GLN A 97 10.58 -10.87 22.00
C GLN A 97 9.90 -9.57 21.56
N PRO A 98 8.86 -9.10 22.25
CA PRO A 98 8.11 -7.92 21.81
C PRO A 98 8.96 -6.65 21.79
N PHE A 99 9.97 -6.56 22.65
CA PHE A 99 10.83 -5.38 22.78
C PHE A 99 12.08 -5.41 21.90
N ASN A 100 12.32 -6.50 21.18
CA ASN A 100 13.42 -6.64 20.25
C ASN A 100 12.96 -6.26 18.83
N PHE A 101 13.91 -6.00 17.96
CA PHE A 101 13.67 -5.98 16.51
C PHE A 101 14.17 -7.32 15.94
N ALA A 102 13.27 -8.10 15.41
CA ALA A 102 13.53 -9.50 15.07
C ALA A 102 14.16 -10.25 16.26
N ASP A 103 15.27 -10.96 16.07
CA ASP A 103 16.02 -11.63 17.13
C ASP A 103 17.09 -10.73 17.80
N GLY A 104 17.29 -9.52 17.27
CA GLY A 104 18.28 -8.56 17.77
C GLY A 104 17.76 -7.70 18.92
N ALA A 105 18.59 -6.77 19.37
CA ALA A 105 18.15 -5.73 20.29
C ALA A 105 17.16 -4.76 19.60
N ALA A 106 16.44 -3.98 20.41
CA ALA A 106 15.64 -2.88 19.87
C ALA A 106 16.52 -1.89 19.08
N LEU A 107 16.02 -1.38 17.98
CA LEU A 107 16.71 -0.40 17.16
C LEU A 107 16.76 0.95 17.89
N ALA A 108 17.85 1.68 17.78
CA ALA A 108 18.03 2.98 18.44
C ALA A 108 17.18 4.09 17.80
N ASN A 109 17.22 4.20 16.48
CA ASN A 109 16.50 5.19 15.68
C ASN A 109 15.20 4.63 15.08
N GLY A 110 15.18 3.32 14.83
CA GLY A 110 14.06 2.60 14.23
C GLY A 110 13.95 2.80 12.71
N CYS A 111 13.09 2.00 12.09
CA CYS A 111 12.75 2.16 10.69
C CYS A 111 11.62 3.18 10.52
N GLN A 112 11.60 3.89 9.40
CA GLN A 112 10.62 4.91 9.09
C GLN A 112 9.92 4.60 7.78
N LEU A 113 8.58 4.57 7.78
CA LEU A 113 7.77 4.46 6.58
C LEU A 113 7.13 5.81 6.29
N PHE A 114 7.38 6.38 5.10
CA PHE A 114 6.84 7.69 4.73
C PHE A 114 6.51 7.79 3.25
N TYR A 115 5.64 8.73 2.93
CA TYR A 115 5.38 9.17 1.58
C TYR A 115 6.21 10.40 1.27
N SER A 116 7.07 10.32 0.27
CA SER A 116 7.83 11.45 -0.25
C SER A 116 7.02 12.13 -1.34
N SER A 117 6.38 13.24 -0.99
CA SER A 117 5.57 14.05 -1.91
C SER A 117 6.39 15.18 -2.54
N LEU A 118 5.80 15.88 -3.50
CA LEU A 118 6.39 17.09 -4.09
C LEU A 118 6.48 18.26 -3.09
N LEU A 119 5.69 18.21 -2.00
CA LEU A 119 5.64 19.23 -0.95
C LEU A 119 6.47 18.86 0.29
N GLY A 120 7.14 17.71 0.28
CA GLY A 120 7.90 17.19 1.40
C GLY A 120 7.46 15.79 1.83
N ASN A 121 8.07 15.26 2.88
CA ASN A 121 7.76 13.95 3.40
C ASN A 121 6.55 14.00 4.33
N VAL A 122 5.69 13.00 4.20
CA VAL A 122 4.55 12.75 5.10
C VAL A 122 4.77 11.41 5.76
N ASP A 123 4.95 11.40 7.07
CA ASP A 123 5.16 10.17 7.81
C ASP A 123 3.88 9.32 7.81
N ILE A 124 4.03 8.07 7.42
CA ILE A 124 3.00 7.03 7.55
C ILE A 124 3.24 6.34 8.90
N HIS A 125 4.51 6.07 9.21
CA HIS A 125 4.90 5.51 10.50
C HIS A 125 6.35 5.88 10.81
N GLU A 126 6.53 6.53 11.95
CA GLU A 126 7.85 6.88 12.47
C GLU A 126 8.25 5.95 13.63
N GLY A 127 9.48 5.45 13.58
CA GLY A 127 10.11 4.83 14.73
C GLY A 127 9.74 3.38 15.02
N MET A 128 9.67 2.51 14.02
CA MET A 128 9.61 1.06 14.24
C MET A 128 10.93 0.59 14.83
N LYS A 129 11.02 0.54 16.18
CA LYS A 129 12.22 0.17 16.94
C LYS A 129 12.21 -1.26 17.41
N SER A 130 11.06 -1.85 17.53
CA SER A 130 10.86 -3.19 18.08
C SER A 130 9.72 -3.91 17.36
N ASN A 131 9.62 -5.21 17.60
CA ASN A 131 8.51 -6.00 17.13
C ASN A 131 7.16 -5.42 17.61
N GLN A 132 7.11 -4.86 18.83
CA GLN A 132 5.91 -4.23 19.36
C GLN A 132 5.57 -2.92 18.63
N ASP A 133 6.56 -2.12 18.26
CA ASP A 133 6.29 -0.83 17.56
C ASP A 133 5.71 -1.05 16.16
N MET A 134 6.03 -2.17 15.52
CA MET A 134 5.38 -2.55 14.27
C MET A 134 3.87 -2.72 14.43
N PHE A 135 3.40 -3.04 15.65
CA PHE A 135 1.98 -3.14 15.97
C PHE A 135 1.32 -1.80 16.30
N ARG A 136 2.10 -0.80 16.70
CA ARG A 136 1.60 0.52 17.11
C ARG A 136 1.17 1.45 15.98
N LEU A 137 1.30 1.04 14.73
CA LEU A 137 0.60 1.70 13.62
C LEU A 137 -0.92 1.78 13.85
N THR A 138 -1.40 1.15 14.90
CA THR A 138 -2.80 1.05 15.29
C THR A 138 -3.25 2.09 16.31
N ASP A 139 -2.38 2.98 16.78
CA ASP A 139 -2.77 3.99 17.78
C ASP A 139 -3.66 5.10 17.19
N ASP A 140 -3.82 5.14 15.87
CA ASP A 140 -4.89 5.90 15.24
C ASP A 140 -6.11 4.99 15.01
N PRO A 141 -7.16 5.08 15.85
CA PRO A 141 -8.32 4.19 15.77
C PRO A 141 -9.16 4.37 14.49
N VAL A 142 -8.81 5.33 13.65
CA VAL A 142 -9.59 5.68 12.46
C VAL A 142 -9.06 4.98 11.20
N THR A 143 -7.81 4.48 11.19
CA THR A 143 -7.14 4.30 9.92
C THR A 143 -6.54 2.94 9.63
N SER A 144 -6.44 2.02 10.57
CA SER A 144 -5.75 0.77 10.28
C SER A 144 -6.39 -0.46 10.89
N LEU A 145 -6.93 -1.30 10.03
CA LEU A 145 -7.17 -2.70 10.36
C LEU A 145 -5.85 -3.45 10.15
N TRP A 146 -5.10 -3.64 11.25
CA TRP A 146 -3.93 -4.48 11.24
C TRP A 146 -4.32 -5.88 11.64
N GLU A 147 -4.05 -6.83 10.79
CA GLU A 147 -4.18 -8.24 11.11
C GLU A 147 -2.80 -8.82 11.39
N ILE A 148 -2.57 -9.23 12.64
CA ILE A 148 -1.35 -9.95 13.04
C ILE A 148 -1.57 -11.42 12.72
N ARG A 149 -0.81 -11.95 11.81
CA ARG A 149 -0.72 -13.39 11.60
C ARG A 149 0.66 -13.88 11.98
N GLY A 150 0.77 -14.56 13.13
CA GLY A 150 1.94 -15.38 13.41
C GLY A 150 2.00 -16.52 12.39
N VAL A 151 3.05 -16.57 11.59
CA VAL A 151 3.34 -17.75 10.78
C VAL A 151 4.23 -18.66 11.63
N ASN A 152 3.65 -19.72 12.15
CA ASN A 152 4.39 -20.74 12.88
C ASN A 152 4.71 -21.88 11.92
N SER A 153 5.91 -21.89 11.38
CA SER A 153 6.54 -23.12 10.92
C SER A 153 7.53 -23.55 12.02
N THR A 154 7.83 -24.80 12.11
CA THR A 154 8.45 -25.48 13.26
C THR A 154 9.69 -24.82 13.90
N ASN A 155 10.22 -23.73 13.39
CA ASN A 155 11.31 -22.90 13.95
C ASN A 155 11.38 -21.48 13.39
N ASP A 156 10.42 -21.04 12.56
CA ASP A 156 10.45 -19.69 11.97
C ASP A 156 9.30 -18.87 12.55
N TYR A 157 9.63 -17.88 13.33
CA TYR A 157 8.68 -16.90 13.81
C TYR A 157 8.71 -15.70 12.87
N GLY A 158 7.54 -15.14 12.58
CA GLY A 158 7.43 -13.96 11.77
C GLY A 158 6.25 -13.10 12.16
N TYR A 159 6.37 -11.80 11.97
CA TYR A 159 5.26 -10.86 12.04
C TYR A 159 4.80 -10.52 10.63
N PHE A 160 3.51 -10.56 10.43
CA PHE A 160 2.87 -10.15 9.20
C PHE A 160 1.85 -9.06 9.53
N ILE A 161 2.00 -7.91 8.93
CA ILE A 161 1.17 -6.73 9.18
C ILE A 161 0.63 -6.23 7.85
N ASN A 162 -0.68 -6.00 7.77
CA ASN A 162 -1.33 -5.35 6.64
C ASN A 162 -1.86 -3.98 7.04
N ALA A 163 -1.46 -2.95 6.30
CA ALA A 163 -2.00 -1.61 6.41
C ALA A 163 -2.93 -1.31 5.24
N ASP A 164 -4.16 -0.91 5.52
CA ASP A 164 -5.05 -0.32 4.51
C ASP A 164 -4.79 1.19 4.44
N LEU A 165 -4.24 1.65 3.32
CA LEU A 165 -3.92 3.06 3.10
C LEU A 165 -5.09 3.87 2.55
N LYS A 166 -6.22 3.25 2.25
CA LYS A 166 -7.39 3.95 1.71
C LYS A 166 -7.96 4.95 2.68
N THR A 167 -7.87 4.66 3.97
CA THR A 167 -8.37 5.54 5.01
C THR A 167 -7.44 6.70 5.35
N ILE A 168 -6.13 6.58 5.06
CA ILE A 168 -5.12 7.59 5.40
C ILE A 168 -5.15 8.78 4.45
N SER A 169 -5.32 8.54 3.15
CA SER A 169 -5.16 9.61 2.15
C SER A 169 -6.42 9.85 1.30
N SER A 170 -7.13 8.82 0.95
CA SER A 170 -8.36 8.86 0.17
C SER A 170 -8.98 7.46 0.07
N GLN A 171 -10.21 7.37 -0.45
CA GLN A 171 -10.83 6.08 -0.78
C GLN A 171 -10.01 5.23 -1.78
N TYR A 172 -9.01 5.81 -2.43
CA TYR A 172 -8.16 5.15 -3.43
C TYR A 172 -6.74 4.87 -2.94
N GLY A 173 -6.42 5.22 -1.68
CA GLY A 173 -5.08 5.09 -1.13
C GLY A 173 -4.15 6.27 -1.48
N ILE A 174 -2.84 6.05 -1.40
CA ILE A 174 -1.83 7.05 -1.73
C ILE A 174 -1.57 7.05 -3.23
N LYS A 175 -1.74 8.20 -3.87
CA LYS A 175 -1.44 8.38 -5.29
C LYS A 175 0.02 8.78 -5.49
N LEU A 176 0.69 8.12 -6.41
CA LEU A 176 1.96 8.53 -6.98
C LEU A 176 1.69 8.99 -8.42
N ASP A 177 1.85 10.28 -8.65
CA ASP A 177 1.55 10.88 -9.96
C ASP A 177 2.59 10.47 -11.00
N GLU A 178 2.12 10.23 -12.21
CA GLU A 178 2.93 9.88 -13.36
C GLU A 178 4.13 10.82 -13.56
N GLY A 179 5.30 10.25 -13.85
CA GLY A 179 6.49 11.00 -14.23
C GLY A 179 7.08 11.91 -13.15
N THR A 180 6.59 11.82 -11.90
CA THR A 180 7.10 12.60 -10.77
C THR A 180 8.21 11.86 -10.01
N THR A 181 8.81 12.52 -9.03
CA THR A 181 9.77 11.92 -8.09
C THR A 181 9.12 11.37 -6.83
N GLN A 182 7.79 11.35 -6.77
CA GLN A 182 7.03 10.80 -5.64
C GLN A 182 7.34 9.33 -5.43
N LYS A 183 7.40 8.92 -4.17
CA LYS A 183 7.65 7.53 -3.78
C LYS A 183 7.12 7.24 -2.37
N ILE A 184 6.80 5.99 -2.10
CA ILE A 184 6.64 5.51 -0.72
C ILE A 184 7.93 4.83 -0.33
N VAL A 185 8.48 5.19 0.82
CA VAL A 185 9.83 4.83 1.26
C VAL A 185 9.77 4.14 2.61
N MET A 186 10.48 3.01 2.72
CA MET A 186 10.92 2.44 3.98
C MET A 186 12.41 2.79 4.16
N ARG A 187 12.71 3.57 5.18
CA ARG A 187 14.08 3.96 5.52
C ARG A 187 14.58 3.16 6.72
N ILE A 188 15.67 2.48 6.54
CA ILE A 188 16.38 1.74 7.57
C ILE A 188 17.52 2.64 8.10
N ARG A 189 17.50 2.91 9.40
CA ARG A 189 18.42 3.87 10.07
C ARG A 189 19.36 3.21 11.08
N ASP A 190 19.24 1.92 11.26
CA ASP A 190 20.02 1.13 12.21
C ASP A 190 20.49 -0.16 11.54
N ASP A 191 21.24 -0.98 12.27
CA ASP A 191 21.55 -2.35 11.87
C ASP A 191 20.30 -3.23 12.04
N ALA A 192 19.65 -3.55 10.93
CA ALA A 192 18.47 -4.43 10.85
C ALA A 192 18.83 -5.85 10.40
N THR A 193 20.10 -6.23 10.39
CA THR A 193 20.56 -7.54 9.89
C THR A 193 20.15 -8.72 10.77
N ALA A 194 19.62 -8.45 11.98
CA ALA A 194 19.06 -9.48 12.84
C ALA A 194 17.75 -10.10 12.32
N ALA A 195 17.12 -9.50 11.30
CA ALA A 195 15.97 -10.08 10.65
C ALA A 195 16.40 -11.08 9.59
N ASP A 196 15.95 -12.33 9.68
CA ASP A 196 16.18 -13.35 8.65
C ASP A 196 15.48 -12.98 7.34
N SER A 197 14.34 -12.29 7.45
CA SER A 197 13.66 -11.67 6.32
C SER A 197 12.96 -10.40 6.78
N PHE A 198 13.16 -9.32 6.06
CA PHE A 198 12.41 -8.08 6.27
C PHE A 198 11.93 -7.56 4.91
N ASN A 199 10.65 -7.75 4.63
CA ASN A 199 10.06 -7.43 3.35
C ASN A 199 8.87 -6.51 3.53
N ILE A 200 8.69 -5.59 2.58
CA ILE A 200 7.49 -4.79 2.49
C ILE A 200 6.94 -4.87 1.06
N ILE A 201 5.63 -5.07 0.95
CA ILE A 201 4.95 -5.29 -0.31
C ILE A 201 3.84 -4.25 -0.44
N ALA A 202 3.87 -3.48 -1.53
CA ALA A 202 2.77 -2.60 -1.89
C ALA A 202 1.77 -3.33 -2.78
N TYR A 203 0.50 -3.06 -2.54
CA TYR A 203 -0.63 -3.50 -3.35
C TYR A 203 -1.42 -2.29 -3.82
N GLY A 204 -1.98 -2.40 -5.01
CA GLY A 204 -2.79 -1.31 -5.53
C GLY A 204 -3.16 -1.52 -6.98
N PHE A 205 -3.34 -0.41 -7.66
CA PHE A 205 -3.64 -0.42 -9.08
C PHE A 205 -2.92 0.74 -9.80
N GLU A 206 -2.67 0.54 -11.08
CA GLU A 206 -2.10 1.52 -11.99
C GLU A 206 -3.18 1.95 -12.97
N ARG A 207 -3.24 3.24 -13.24
CA ARG A 207 -4.19 3.85 -14.17
C ARG A 207 -3.43 4.51 -15.31
N PHE A 208 -3.74 4.08 -16.52
CA PHE A 208 -3.23 4.66 -17.77
C PHE A 208 -4.19 5.74 -18.25
N GLU A 209 -3.69 6.84 -18.74
CA GLU A 209 -4.49 7.85 -19.44
C GLU A 209 -4.94 7.39 -20.84
#